data_0661c5fdcf0c577f2720133490c788c8
#
_entry.id   0661c5fdcf0c577f2720133490c788c8
#
_cell.length_a   1.000
_cell.length_b   1.000
_cell.length_c   1.000
_cell.angle_alpha   90.00
_cell.angle_beta   90.00
_cell.angle_gamma   90.00
#
_symmetry.space_group_name_H-M   'P 1'
#
loop_
_entity.id
_entity.type
_entity.pdbx_description
1 polymer ?
#
loop_
_entity_poly.entity_id
_entity_poly.type
_entity_poly.pdbx_seq_one_letter_code
_entity_poly.pdbx_strand_id
1 'polypeptide(L)'
;MFARSLLRWPVLALALVGGALHAAETQVAVAANFAEPIKAIAAVLEKTTGHTLQVTVGATGRLYAQIRNGAPFDVLLAADTRAPEQLEADGLAQPGSRFTYATGKLVLWSADPARVDARGAVLKTGGFRKLAIANPKTAPYGAAAVDVMDKLGLTAALTPKLVQGESIGQTYNFAFTGNAEIAFVAMSQVLEGGRLKGGSMWLVPQNLYAPIRQDAVLLRRAANNEAAKALMQLLRSPNIKTLIRSYGYDI
;
A
#
# COMPACT_ATOMS: atom_id res chain seq x y z
N MET A 1 -76.92 30.64 -26.56
CA MET A 1 -76.37 29.29 -26.20
C MET A 1 -74.91 29.25 -26.58
N PHE A 2 -73.98 29.52 -25.62
CA PHE A 2 -72.56 29.60 -25.88
C PHE A 2 -71.92 28.39 -25.22
N ALA A 3 -71.33 27.49 -26.02
CA ALA A 3 -70.55 26.33 -25.58
C ALA A 3 -69.10 26.76 -25.23
N ARG A 4 -68.68 26.58 -23.97
CA ARG A 4 -67.33 26.77 -23.54
C ARG A 4 -66.57 25.47 -23.78
N SER A 5 -65.60 25.48 -24.70
CA SER A 5 -64.65 24.41 -24.92
C SER A 5 -63.53 24.56 -23.86
N LEU A 6 -63.39 23.57 -22.97
CA LEU A 6 -62.29 23.45 -21.99
C LEU A 6 -61.10 22.81 -22.69
N LEU A 7 -60.05 23.58 -22.89
CA LEU A 7 -58.76 23.14 -23.42
C LEU A 7 -57.98 22.45 -22.27
N ARG A 8 -57.91 21.13 -22.31
CA ARG A 8 -57.06 20.32 -21.34
C ARG A 8 -55.63 20.30 -21.85
N TRP A 9 -54.74 20.95 -21.12
CA TRP A 9 -53.30 20.81 -21.34
C TRP A 9 -52.82 19.51 -20.69
N PRO A 10 -51.99 18.66 -21.35
CA PRO A 10 -51.39 17.52 -20.72
C PRO A 10 -50.21 18.02 -19.86
N VAL A 11 -50.25 17.74 -18.54
CA VAL A 11 -49.11 17.90 -17.63
C VAL A 11 -48.16 16.77 -17.94
N LEU A 12 -47.04 17.09 -18.60
CA LEU A 12 -45.93 16.17 -18.83
C LEU A 12 -45.18 16.00 -17.51
N ALA A 13 -45.45 14.91 -16.79
CA ALA A 13 -44.69 14.53 -15.58
C ALA A 13 -43.28 14.07 -15.99
N LEU A 14 -42.32 14.94 -15.82
CA LEU A 14 -40.88 14.61 -15.97
C LEU A 14 -40.48 13.71 -14.80
N ALA A 15 -40.47 12.41 -15.03
CA ALA A 15 -39.91 11.44 -14.05
C ALA A 15 -38.39 11.64 -13.98
N LEU A 16 -37.93 12.32 -12.94
CA LEU A 16 -36.50 12.30 -12.52
C LEU A 16 -36.16 10.87 -12.10
N VAL A 17 -35.60 10.11 -13.03
CA VAL A 17 -34.93 8.85 -12.71
C VAL A 17 -33.62 9.24 -11.99
N GLY A 18 -33.70 9.50 -10.69
CA GLY A 18 -32.56 9.56 -9.81
C GLY A 18 -31.95 8.17 -9.78
N GLY A 19 -30.84 7.96 -10.52
CA GLY A 19 -30.03 6.76 -10.40
C GLY A 19 -29.56 6.66 -8.97
N ALA A 20 -30.13 5.72 -8.20
CA ALA A 20 -29.62 5.37 -6.89
C ALA A 20 -28.14 4.97 -7.09
N LEU A 21 -27.22 5.77 -6.56
CA LEU A 21 -25.81 5.38 -6.40
C LEU A 21 -25.81 4.13 -5.51
N HIS A 22 -25.77 2.95 -6.13
CA HIS A 22 -25.66 1.70 -5.37
C HIS A 22 -24.28 1.68 -4.74
N ALA A 23 -24.23 1.72 -3.41
CA ALA A 23 -23.04 1.46 -2.66
C ALA A 23 -22.52 0.04 -3.02
N ALA A 24 -21.32 -0.03 -3.53
CA ALA A 24 -20.67 -1.28 -3.89
C ALA A 24 -19.47 -1.51 -2.94
N GLU A 25 -19.11 -2.77 -2.75
CA GLU A 25 -17.95 -3.17 -1.97
C GLU A 25 -16.90 -3.80 -2.87
N THR A 26 -15.62 -3.63 -2.53
CA THR A 26 -14.51 -4.27 -3.24
C THR A 26 -13.49 -4.88 -2.29
N GLN A 27 -12.99 -6.06 -2.64
CA GLN A 27 -11.97 -6.81 -1.90
C GLN A 27 -10.58 -6.39 -2.36
N VAL A 28 -9.79 -5.77 -1.48
CA VAL A 28 -8.48 -5.20 -1.82
C VAL A 28 -7.37 -5.92 -1.09
N ALA A 29 -6.47 -6.54 -1.86
CA ALA A 29 -5.21 -7.08 -1.35
C ALA A 29 -4.16 -5.96 -1.30
N VAL A 30 -3.62 -5.66 -0.12
CA VAL A 30 -2.75 -4.50 0.11
C VAL A 30 -1.43 -4.90 0.73
N ALA A 31 -0.32 -4.53 0.11
CA ALA A 31 1.00 -4.70 0.69
C ALA A 31 1.12 -3.95 2.03
N ALA A 32 1.69 -4.61 3.03
CA ALA A 32 1.63 -4.17 4.43
C ALA A 32 2.25 -2.78 4.71
N ASN A 33 3.16 -2.32 3.85
CA ASN A 33 3.69 -0.95 3.92
C ASN A 33 2.63 0.12 3.63
N PHE A 34 1.56 -0.23 2.90
CA PHE A 34 0.50 0.69 2.48
C PHE A 34 -0.76 0.61 3.37
N ALA A 35 -0.67 -0.10 4.50
CA ALA A 35 -1.81 -0.34 5.41
C ALA A 35 -2.42 0.94 5.99
N GLU A 36 -1.59 1.93 6.38
CA GLU A 36 -2.12 3.19 6.90
C GLU A 36 -2.64 4.12 5.79
N PRO A 37 -1.94 4.32 4.66
CA PRO A 37 -2.48 5.09 3.55
C PRO A 37 -3.82 4.58 3.03
N ILE A 38 -4.01 3.26 2.89
CA ILE A 38 -5.26 2.71 2.34
C ILE A 38 -6.47 2.97 3.26
N LYS A 39 -6.28 3.03 4.58
CA LYS A 39 -7.35 3.40 5.52
C LYS A 39 -7.86 4.83 5.27
N ALA A 40 -6.92 5.77 5.09
CA ALA A 40 -7.27 7.15 4.78
C ALA A 40 -7.93 7.28 3.40
N ILE A 41 -7.44 6.52 2.40
CA ILE A 41 -8.03 6.48 1.05
C ILE A 41 -9.44 5.86 1.07
N ALA A 42 -9.65 4.80 1.87
CA ALA A 42 -10.96 4.18 2.05
C ALA A 42 -12.01 5.18 2.56
N ALA A 43 -11.65 5.99 3.56
CA ALA A 43 -12.54 7.02 4.09
C ALA A 43 -12.89 8.09 3.04
N VAL A 44 -11.94 8.47 2.18
CA VAL A 44 -12.19 9.39 1.07
C VAL A 44 -13.11 8.74 0.02
N LEU A 45 -12.86 7.49 -0.36
CA LEU A 45 -13.70 6.75 -1.31
C LEU A 45 -15.14 6.67 -0.83
N GLU A 46 -15.34 6.21 0.41
CA GLU A 46 -16.66 6.08 1.02
C GLU A 46 -17.40 7.43 1.05
N LYS A 47 -16.73 8.49 1.50
CA LYS A 47 -17.33 9.84 1.55
C LYS A 47 -17.73 10.37 0.18
N THR A 48 -16.96 10.06 -0.87
CA THR A 48 -17.16 10.65 -2.20
C THR A 48 -18.06 9.82 -3.12
N THR A 49 -18.14 8.50 -2.88
CA THR A 49 -18.85 7.58 -3.78
C THR A 49 -19.88 6.69 -3.06
N GLY A 50 -19.83 6.59 -1.74
CA GLY A 50 -20.59 5.61 -0.97
C GLY A 50 -20.03 4.18 -1.03
N HIS A 51 -18.98 3.93 -1.84
CA HIS A 51 -18.35 2.60 -1.95
C HIS A 51 -17.45 2.29 -0.77
N THR A 52 -17.35 1.00 -0.42
CA THR A 52 -16.54 0.53 0.71
C THR A 52 -15.42 -0.43 0.28
N LEU A 53 -14.34 -0.49 1.07
CA LEU A 53 -13.22 -1.40 0.86
C LEU A 53 -13.16 -2.46 1.96
N GLN A 54 -13.05 -3.71 1.57
CA GLN A 54 -12.63 -4.81 2.43
C GLN A 54 -11.14 -5.07 2.20
N VAL A 55 -10.31 -4.67 3.17
CA VAL A 55 -8.85 -4.66 3.02
C VAL A 55 -8.21 -5.87 3.68
N THR A 56 -7.48 -6.64 2.90
CA THR A 56 -6.60 -7.71 3.40
C THR A 56 -5.14 -7.26 3.25
N VAL A 57 -4.43 -7.20 4.38
CA VAL A 57 -3.04 -6.73 4.44
C VAL A 57 -2.07 -7.91 4.53
N GLY A 58 -1.01 -7.89 3.69
CA GLY A 58 -0.02 -8.96 3.69
C GLY A 58 1.29 -8.59 2.97
N ALA A 59 2.22 -9.55 2.88
CA ALA A 59 3.37 -9.41 2.00
C ALA A 59 2.94 -9.58 0.54
N THR A 60 3.49 -8.79 -0.38
CA THR A 60 3.15 -8.81 -1.81
C THR A 60 3.18 -10.22 -2.41
N GLY A 61 4.26 -10.98 -2.19
CA GLY A 61 4.38 -12.34 -2.73
C GLY A 61 3.35 -13.33 -2.17
N ARG A 62 2.89 -13.16 -0.92
CA ARG A 62 1.80 -13.97 -0.35
C ARG A 62 0.46 -13.62 -0.95
N LEU A 63 0.15 -12.33 -1.10
CA LEU A 63 -1.08 -11.87 -1.73
C LEU A 63 -1.14 -12.31 -3.19
N TYR A 64 -0.03 -12.21 -3.92
CA TYR A 64 0.10 -12.74 -5.27
C TYR A 64 -0.20 -14.24 -5.33
N ALA A 65 0.40 -15.04 -4.44
CA ALA A 65 0.15 -16.47 -4.39
C ALA A 65 -1.32 -16.81 -4.08
N GLN A 66 -1.97 -16.07 -3.18
CA GLN A 66 -3.39 -16.20 -2.88
C GLN A 66 -4.26 -15.90 -4.11
N ILE A 67 -3.96 -14.83 -4.86
CA ILE A 67 -4.68 -14.47 -6.09
C ILE A 67 -4.54 -15.59 -7.13
N ARG A 68 -3.33 -16.12 -7.34
CA ARG A 68 -3.10 -17.24 -8.27
C ARG A 68 -3.85 -18.51 -7.85
N ASN A 69 -4.09 -18.71 -6.56
CA ASN A 69 -4.87 -19.83 -6.02
C ASN A 69 -6.38 -19.53 -5.91
N GLY A 70 -6.87 -18.46 -6.56
CA GLY A 70 -8.29 -18.16 -6.68
C GLY A 70 -8.88 -17.34 -5.50
N ALA A 71 -8.06 -16.74 -4.65
CA ALA A 71 -8.58 -15.83 -3.60
C ALA A 71 -9.40 -14.69 -4.24
N PRO A 72 -10.55 -14.33 -3.66
CA PRO A 72 -11.54 -13.46 -4.29
C PRO A 72 -11.22 -11.97 -4.15
N PHE A 73 -10.00 -11.58 -4.45
CA PHE A 73 -9.62 -10.17 -4.50
C PHE A 73 -10.03 -9.51 -5.81
N ASP A 74 -10.30 -8.23 -5.75
CA ASP A 74 -10.70 -7.38 -6.87
C ASP A 74 -9.56 -6.45 -7.33
N VAL A 75 -8.75 -5.97 -6.38
CA VAL A 75 -7.59 -5.10 -6.62
C VAL A 75 -6.39 -5.61 -5.84
N LEU A 76 -5.20 -5.55 -6.44
CA LEU A 76 -3.92 -5.71 -5.74
C LEU A 76 -3.18 -4.37 -5.73
N LEU A 77 -2.81 -3.91 -4.53
CA LEU A 77 -1.86 -2.83 -4.30
C LEU A 77 -0.55 -3.47 -3.83
N ALA A 78 0.35 -3.73 -4.77
CA ALA A 78 1.62 -4.40 -4.52
C ALA A 78 2.71 -3.42 -4.06
N ALA A 79 3.74 -3.93 -3.39
CA ALA A 79 4.95 -3.17 -3.08
C ALA A 79 6.08 -3.40 -4.10
N ASP A 80 5.78 -4.02 -5.23
CA ASP A 80 6.66 -4.19 -6.39
C ASP A 80 5.88 -4.05 -7.70
N THR A 81 6.58 -4.09 -8.83
CA THR A 81 5.99 -4.12 -10.18
C THR A 81 5.82 -5.55 -10.68
N ARG A 82 6.65 -6.49 -10.19
CA ARG A 82 6.75 -7.86 -10.71
C ARG A 82 5.47 -8.67 -10.49
N ALA A 83 4.88 -8.61 -9.30
CA ALA A 83 3.67 -9.37 -9.00
C ALA A 83 2.48 -8.91 -9.87
N PRO A 84 2.17 -7.60 -10.03
CA PRO A 84 1.18 -7.11 -10.96
C PRO A 84 1.48 -7.46 -12.44
N GLU A 85 2.72 -7.35 -12.88
CA GLU A 85 3.14 -7.76 -14.24
C GLU A 85 2.86 -9.24 -14.51
N GLN A 86 3.18 -10.10 -13.55
CA GLN A 86 2.93 -11.52 -13.69
C GLN A 86 1.44 -11.85 -13.70
N LEU A 87 0.59 -11.12 -12.93
CA LEU A 87 -0.86 -11.30 -12.97
C LEU A 87 -1.46 -10.87 -14.33
N GLU A 88 -0.90 -9.84 -14.96
CA GLU A 88 -1.28 -9.47 -16.34
C GLU A 88 -0.87 -10.58 -17.34
N ALA A 89 0.36 -11.10 -17.24
CA ALA A 89 0.86 -12.18 -18.11
C ALA A 89 0.07 -13.48 -17.91
N ASP A 90 -0.33 -13.82 -16.70
CA ASP A 90 -1.15 -14.98 -16.37
C ASP A 90 -2.64 -14.80 -16.75
N GLY A 91 -3.04 -13.63 -17.27
CA GLY A 91 -4.43 -13.33 -17.64
C GLY A 91 -5.38 -13.18 -16.44
N LEU A 92 -4.85 -12.97 -15.24
CA LEU A 92 -5.62 -12.77 -13.99
C LEU A 92 -5.96 -11.30 -13.72
N ALA A 93 -5.31 -10.37 -14.43
CA ALA A 93 -5.57 -8.93 -14.33
C ALA A 93 -6.28 -8.41 -15.58
N GLN A 94 -6.96 -7.26 -15.44
CA GLN A 94 -7.51 -6.51 -16.56
C GLN A 94 -6.36 -5.87 -17.35
N PRO A 95 -6.25 -6.14 -18.67
CA PRO A 95 -5.22 -5.56 -19.50
C PRO A 95 -5.21 -4.02 -19.42
N GLY A 96 -4.02 -3.43 -19.24
CA GLY A 96 -3.81 -1.99 -19.20
C GLY A 96 -4.32 -1.30 -17.92
N SER A 97 -4.79 -2.06 -16.92
CA SER A 97 -5.22 -1.48 -15.65
C SER A 97 -4.05 -1.12 -14.73
N ARG A 98 -2.89 -1.78 -14.92
CA ARG A 98 -1.70 -1.62 -14.09
C ARG A 98 -1.08 -0.23 -14.21
N PHE A 99 -0.66 0.33 -13.08
CA PHE A 99 0.13 1.56 -13.02
C PHE A 99 0.90 1.66 -11.70
N THR A 100 2.03 2.36 -11.72
CA THR A 100 2.76 2.71 -10.51
C THR A 100 2.02 3.79 -9.74
N TYR A 101 1.60 3.50 -8.50
CA TYR A 101 0.88 4.44 -7.65
C TYR A 101 1.78 5.13 -6.61
N ALA A 102 2.96 4.54 -6.30
CA ALA A 102 3.93 5.09 -5.35
C ALA A 102 5.32 4.47 -5.53
N THR A 103 6.35 5.17 -5.04
CA THR A 103 7.68 4.60 -4.81
C THR A 103 8.01 4.70 -3.33
N GLY A 104 8.26 3.55 -2.69
CA GLY A 104 8.50 3.45 -1.27
C GLY A 104 9.93 3.79 -0.86
N LYS A 105 10.12 4.20 0.39
CA LYS A 105 11.43 4.46 0.99
C LYS A 105 11.68 3.52 2.14
N LEU A 106 12.91 2.97 2.18
CA LEU A 106 13.39 2.13 3.27
C LEU A 106 14.02 3.00 4.34
N VAL A 107 13.72 2.71 5.60
CA VAL A 107 14.39 3.31 6.77
C VAL A 107 14.88 2.23 7.72
N LEU A 108 16.00 2.46 8.39
CA LEU A 108 16.34 1.76 9.62
C LEU A 108 15.69 2.52 10.78
N TRP A 109 14.94 1.85 11.62
CA TRP A 109 14.17 2.47 12.69
C TRP A 109 14.33 1.72 14.02
N SER A 110 14.22 2.47 15.11
CA SER A 110 14.10 1.97 16.47
C SER A 110 13.01 2.73 17.24
N ALA A 111 12.34 2.06 18.16
CA ALA A 111 11.43 2.72 19.11
C ALA A 111 12.21 3.59 20.13
N ASP A 112 13.49 3.32 20.36
CA ASP A 112 14.37 4.12 21.19
C ASP A 112 14.83 5.38 20.43
N PRO A 113 14.54 6.60 20.94
CA PRO A 113 14.84 7.85 20.23
C PRO A 113 16.34 8.15 20.08
N ALA A 114 17.20 7.46 20.81
CA ALA A 114 18.67 7.65 20.78
C ALA A 114 19.43 6.55 20.03
N ARG A 115 18.75 5.50 19.54
CA ARG A 115 19.39 4.29 19.02
C ARG A 115 19.95 4.44 17.61
N VAL A 116 19.22 5.09 16.72
CA VAL A 116 19.55 5.20 15.29
C VAL A 116 19.87 6.65 14.97
N ASP A 117 21.11 6.92 14.59
CA ASP A 117 21.53 8.24 14.13
C ASP A 117 21.19 8.45 12.64
N ALA A 118 21.32 9.69 12.16
CA ALA A 118 20.99 10.05 10.77
C ALA A 118 21.88 9.37 9.71
N ARG A 119 22.92 8.61 10.11
CA ARG A 119 23.84 7.88 9.22
C ARG A 119 23.75 6.37 9.35
N GLY A 120 22.91 5.86 10.27
CA GLY A 120 22.76 4.42 10.52
C GLY A 120 24.01 3.76 11.08
N ALA A 121 24.87 4.51 11.80
CA ALA A 121 26.15 4.01 12.31
C ALA A 121 25.99 2.76 13.19
N VAL A 122 24.85 2.59 13.85
CA VAL A 122 24.52 1.44 14.69
C VAL A 122 24.65 0.11 13.96
N LEU A 123 24.43 0.03 12.65
CA LEU A 123 24.64 -1.20 11.87
C LEU A 123 26.09 -1.67 11.88
N LYS A 124 27.06 -0.74 11.91
CA LYS A 124 28.50 -1.03 11.95
C LYS A 124 29.01 -1.21 13.36
N THR A 125 28.55 -0.39 14.30
CA THR A 125 29.02 -0.42 15.70
C THR A 125 28.43 -1.58 16.50
N GLY A 126 27.31 -2.15 16.05
CA GLY A 126 26.76 -3.40 16.58
C GLY A 126 26.08 -3.30 17.94
N GLY A 127 25.72 -2.13 18.42
CA GLY A 127 25.10 -1.89 19.73
C GLY A 127 23.66 -2.45 19.88
N PHE A 128 23.36 -3.61 19.26
CA PHE A 128 22.07 -4.30 19.31
C PHE A 128 22.27 -5.81 19.21
N ARG A 129 21.29 -6.57 19.69
CA ARG A 129 21.26 -8.04 19.63
C ARG A 129 20.44 -8.53 18.44
N LYS A 130 19.35 -7.85 18.09
CA LYS A 130 18.41 -8.26 17.04
C LYS A 130 18.11 -7.12 16.07
N LEU A 131 18.20 -7.44 14.79
CA LEU A 131 17.80 -6.62 13.66
C LEU A 131 16.61 -7.30 12.96
N ALA A 132 15.46 -6.66 12.92
CA ALA A 132 14.30 -7.21 12.20
C ALA A 132 14.33 -6.80 10.72
N ILE A 133 14.06 -7.78 9.85
CA ILE A 133 13.82 -7.58 8.42
C ILE A 133 12.55 -8.33 8.00
N ALA A 134 11.89 -7.90 6.94
CA ALA A 134 10.82 -8.71 6.34
C ALA A 134 11.42 -9.86 5.53
N ASN A 135 10.64 -10.93 5.31
CA ASN A 135 11.06 -12.05 4.50
C ASN A 135 11.42 -11.60 3.07
N PRO A 136 12.70 -11.66 2.67
CA PRO A 136 13.15 -11.12 1.38
C PRO A 136 12.59 -11.88 0.17
N LYS A 137 12.11 -13.11 0.36
CA LYS A 137 11.52 -13.92 -0.70
C LYS A 137 10.10 -13.45 -1.09
N THR A 138 9.38 -12.82 -0.16
CA THR A 138 7.97 -12.46 -0.33
C THR A 138 7.65 -10.99 -0.11
N ALA A 139 8.56 -10.23 0.50
CA ALA A 139 8.37 -8.82 0.83
C ALA A 139 9.46 -7.94 0.18
N PRO A 140 9.09 -7.02 -0.73
CA PRO A 140 10.06 -6.16 -1.43
C PRO A 140 10.95 -5.33 -0.51
N TYR A 141 10.43 -4.84 0.62
CA TYR A 141 11.23 -4.14 1.64
C TYR A 141 12.24 -5.07 2.34
N GLY A 142 11.94 -6.36 2.42
CA GLY A 142 12.90 -7.35 2.93
C GLY A 142 14.06 -7.57 1.96
N ALA A 143 13.78 -7.67 0.66
CA ALA A 143 14.80 -7.72 -0.38
C ALA A 143 15.68 -6.46 -0.36
N ALA A 144 15.07 -5.27 -0.27
CA ALA A 144 15.78 -4.01 -0.14
C ALA A 144 16.70 -3.95 1.10
N ALA A 145 16.27 -4.51 2.24
CA ALA A 145 17.10 -4.59 3.44
C ALA A 145 18.34 -5.48 3.22
N VAL A 146 18.18 -6.60 2.49
CA VAL A 146 19.32 -7.46 2.11
C VAL A 146 20.28 -6.71 1.19
N ASP A 147 19.77 -6.03 0.15
CA ASP A 147 20.60 -5.19 -0.74
C ASP A 147 21.45 -4.19 0.04
N VAL A 148 20.87 -3.53 1.06
CA VAL A 148 21.59 -2.57 1.92
C VAL A 148 22.71 -3.26 2.69
N MET A 149 22.44 -4.40 3.33
CA MET A 149 23.44 -5.14 4.07
C MET A 149 24.58 -5.60 3.19
N ASP A 150 24.27 -6.09 1.98
CA ASP A 150 25.26 -6.55 1.00
C ASP A 150 26.13 -5.40 0.51
N LYS A 151 25.53 -4.28 0.08
CA LYS A 151 26.28 -3.10 -0.39
C LYS A 151 27.13 -2.43 0.68
N LEU A 152 26.75 -2.57 1.95
CA LEU A 152 27.56 -2.09 3.08
C LEU A 152 28.64 -3.09 3.50
N GLY A 153 28.66 -4.33 2.96
CA GLY A 153 29.56 -5.40 3.35
C GLY A 153 29.28 -5.95 4.75
N LEU A 154 28.03 -5.83 5.23
CA LEU A 154 27.65 -6.17 6.60
C LEU A 154 26.88 -7.49 6.72
N THR A 155 26.56 -8.16 5.62
CA THR A 155 25.68 -9.35 5.60
C THR A 155 26.16 -10.44 6.52
N ALA A 156 27.46 -10.81 6.48
CA ALA A 156 28.01 -11.84 7.35
C ALA A 156 27.91 -11.49 8.84
N ALA A 157 28.18 -10.23 9.19
CA ALA A 157 28.15 -9.75 10.58
C ALA A 157 26.71 -9.62 11.12
N LEU A 158 25.74 -9.29 10.26
CA LEU A 158 24.36 -9.06 10.67
C LEU A 158 23.49 -10.32 10.62
N THR A 159 23.79 -11.30 9.75
CA THR A 159 23.00 -12.54 9.60
C THR A 159 22.71 -13.24 10.94
N PRO A 160 23.66 -13.41 11.88
CA PRO A 160 23.35 -14.04 13.17
C PRO A 160 22.40 -13.27 14.07
N LYS A 161 22.18 -11.98 13.79
CA LYS A 161 21.31 -11.09 14.56
C LYS A 161 19.92 -10.90 13.92
N LEU A 162 19.68 -11.47 12.73
CA LEU A 162 18.44 -11.27 12.01
C LEU A 162 17.27 -11.98 12.69
N VAL A 163 16.16 -11.26 12.81
CA VAL A 163 14.83 -11.82 13.04
C VAL A 163 13.95 -11.47 11.85
N GLN A 164 13.26 -12.47 11.32
CA GLN A 164 12.52 -12.31 10.08
C GLN A 164 11.01 -12.25 10.36
N GLY A 165 10.38 -11.13 9.94
CA GLY A 165 8.93 -10.99 9.88
C GLY A 165 8.38 -11.51 8.55
N GLU A 166 7.20 -12.08 8.56
CA GLU A 166 6.53 -12.58 7.36
C GLU A 166 6.07 -11.46 6.41
N SER A 167 5.96 -10.24 6.94
CA SER A 167 5.66 -9.02 6.19
C SER A 167 6.38 -7.82 6.82
N ILE A 168 6.44 -6.70 6.09
CA ILE A 168 7.00 -5.47 6.66
C ILE A 168 6.18 -4.94 7.83
N GLY A 169 4.88 -5.27 7.91
CA GLY A 169 4.04 -4.95 9.07
C GLY A 169 4.47 -5.69 10.33
N GLN A 170 4.71 -7.00 10.24
CA GLN A 170 5.23 -7.78 11.37
C GLN A 170 6.65 -7.34 11.76
N THR A 171 7.48 -6.99 10.78
CA THR A 171 8.83 -6.48 11.01
C THR A 171 8.81 -5.20 11.84
N TYR A 172 7.94 -4.25 11.49
CA TYR A 172 7.73 -3.04 12.27
C TYR A 172 7.30 -3.37 13.70
N ASN A 173 6.34 -4.29 13.86
CA ASN A 173 5.86 -4.69 15.19
C ASN A 173 6.95 -5.28 16.06
N PHE A 174 7.91 -6.04 15.50
CA PHE A 174 9.04 -6.56 16.29
C PHE A 174 9.87 -5.44 16.92
N ALA A 175 10.15 -4.36 16.20
CA ALA A 175 10.89 -3.24 16.77
C ALA A 175 10.00 -2.35 17.65
N PHE A 176 8.72 -2.17 17.29
CA PHE A 176 7.77 -1.37 18.09
C PHE A 176 7.53 -1.96 19.48
N THR A 177 7.48 -3.29 19.58
CA THR A 177 7.25 -4.01 20.86
C THR A 177 8.54 -4.38 21.60
N GLY A 178 9.71 -3.98 21.07
CA GLY A 178 11.02 -4.29 21.69
C GLY A 178 11.52 -5.73 21.49
N ASN A 179 10.84 -6.53 20.65
CA ASN A 179 11.33 -7.87 20.27
C ASN A 179 12.57 -7.83 19.36
N ALA A 180 12.83 -6.69 18.73
CA ALA A 180 14.09 -6.33 18.09
C ALA A 180 14.43 -4.89 18.46
N GLU A 181 15.71 -4.58 18.64
CA GLU A 181 16.14 -3.22 19.00
C GLU A 181 16.06 -2.26 17.81
N ILE A 182 16.28 -2.78 16.60
CA ILE A 182 16.21 -2.03 15.34
C ILE A 182 15.55 -2.87 14.25
N ALA A 183 14.97 -2.21 13.26
CA ALA A 183 14.37 -2.87 12.11
C ALA A 183 14.53 -2.06 10.81
N PHE A 184 14.70 -2.75 9.69
CA PHE A 184 14.44 -2.15 8.38
C PHE A 184 12.94 -2.17 8.12
N VAL A 185 12.34 -0.96 7.98
CA VAL A 185 10.89 -0.79 7.82
C VAL A 185 10.57 0.19 6.69
N ALA A 186 9.31 0.25 6.28
CA ALA A 186 8.88 1.26 5.32
C ALA A 186 8.73 2.62 6.02
N MET A 187 9.16 3.70 5.35
CA MET A 187 9.03 5.06 5.88
C MET A 187 7.58 5.39 6.25
N SER A 188 6.61 4.88 5.50
CA SER A 188 5.18 5.04 5.74
C SER A 188 4.67 4.47 7.07
N GLN A 189 5.39 3.55 7.68
CA GLN A 189 5.00 2.96 8.96
C GLN A 189 5.40 3.83 10.15
N VAL A 190 6.40 4.68 9.97
CA VAL A 190 7.00 5.50 11.03
C VAL A 190 6.67 6.99 10.91
N LEU A 191 6.06 7.42 9.79
CA LEU A 191 5.62 8.79 9.59
C LEU A 191 4.11 8.95 9.81
N GLU A 192 3.72 10.13 10.28
CA GLU A 192 2.36 10.62 10.31
C GLU A 192 2.38 12.12 10.02
N GLY A 193 1.59 12.56 9.03
CA GLY A 193 1.60 13.96 8.59
C GLY A 193 2.98 14.50 8.19
N GLY A 194 3.84 13.65 7.64
CA GLY A 194 5.21 13.98 7.25
C GLY A 194 6.22 14.05 8.40
N ARG A 195 5.83 13.71 9.63
CA ARG A 195 6.69 13.74 10.83
C ARG A 195 6.89 12.34 11.40
N LEU A 196 8.07 12.10 11.98
CA LEU A 196 8.34 10.84 12.70
C LEU A 196 7.41 10.72 13.91
N LYS A 197 6.66 9.64 14.00
CA LYS A 197 5.71 9.37 15.11
C LYS A 197 6.39 9.14 16.46
N GLY A 198 7.65 8.72 16.44
CA GLY A 198 8.45 8.43 17.63
C GLY A 198 9.65 7.54 17.30
N GLY A 199 10.55 7.41 18.27
CA GLY A 199 11.80 6.67 18.08
C GLY A 199 12.85 7.44 17.32
N SER A 200 13.73 6.73 16.63
CA SER A 200 14.82 7.26 15.83
C SER A 200 14.92 6.53 14.50
N MET A 201 15.36 7.21 13.44
CA MET A 201 15.49 6.59 12.13
C MET A 201 16.68 7.10 11.33
N TRP A 202 17.16 6.26 10.45
CA TRP A 202 18.03 6.59 9.33
C TRP A 202 17.27 6.36 8.03
N LEU A 203 17.11 7.43 7.24
CA LEU A 203 16.61 7.28 5.87
C LEU A 203 17.72 6.66 5.02
N VAL A 204 17.50 5.42 4.56
CA VAL A 204 18.50 4.69 3.80
C VAL A 204 18.70 5.36 2.42
N PRO A 205 19.93 5.70 2.04
CA PRO A 205 20.21 6.27 0.72
C PRO A 205 19.75 5.35 -0.42
N GLN A 206 19.11 5.93 -1.43
CA GLN A 206 18.49 5.17 -2.54
C GLN A 206 19.52 4.33 -3.34
N ASN A 207 20.78 4.73 -3.37
CA ASN A 207 21.85 3.98 -4.04
C ASN A 207 22.22 2.66 -3.34
N LEU A 208 21.72 2.42 -2.11
CA LEU A 208 21.98 1.18 -1.37
C LEU A 208 20.94 0.07 -1.64
N TYR A 209 19.85 0.33 -2.35
CA TYR A 209 18.85 -0.68 -2.71
C TYR A 209 18.15 -0.30 -4.03
N ALA A 210 17.52 -1.27 -4.68
CA ALA A 210 16.74 -1.01 -5.87
C ALA A 210 15.47 -0.20 -5.53
N PRO A 211 15.00 0.74 -6.41
CA PRO A 211 13.77 1.49 -6.18
C PRO A 211 12.58 0.59 -5.91
N ILE A 212 11.86 0.84 -4.82
CA ILE A 212 10.67 0.07 -4.42
C ILE A 212 9.45 0.68 -5.12
N ARG A 213 9.36 0.49 -6.45
CA ARG A 213 8.21 0.93 -7.25
C ARG A 213 7.02 0.02 -6.96
N GLN A 214 5.86 0.61 -6.72
CA GLN A 214 4.67 -0.09 -6.25
C GLN A 214 3.54 0.08 -7.27
N ASP A 215 3.06 -1.05 -7.81
CA ASP A 215 2.02 -1.05 -8.80
C ASP A 215 0.67 -1.47 -8.24
N ALA A 216 -0.38 -0.80 -8.70
CA ALA A 216 -1.77 -1.18 -8.54
C ALA A 216 -2.24 -1.93 -9.79
N VAL A 217 -3.08 -2.95 -9.62
CA VAL A 217 -3.72 -3.65 -10.73
C VAL A 217 -5.15 -4.06 -10.38
N LEU A 218 -6.07 -3.91 -11.34
CA LEU A 218 -7.45 -4.41 -11.26
C LEU A 218 -7.47 -5.87 -11.70
N LEU A 219 -8.01 -6.77 -10.88
CA LEU A 219 -8.10 -8.18 -11.23
C LEU A 219 -9.26 -8.44 -12.18
N ARG A 220 -9.12 -9.46 -13.04
CA ARG A 220 -10.06 -9.74 -14.12
C ARG A 220 -11.51 -9.97 -13.65
N ARG A 221 -11.66 -10.61 -12.48
CA ARG A 221 -12.98 -10.86 -11.89
C ARG A 221 -13.73 -9.58 -11.53
N ALA A 222 -13.01 -8.48 -11.27
CA ALA A 222 -13.56 -7.19 -10.86
C ALA A 222 -13.83 -6.24 -12.03
N ALA A 223 -13.82 -6.71 -13.28
CA ALA A 223 -14.03 -5.90 -14.48
C ALA A 223 -15.31 -5.03 -14.43
N ASN A 224 -16.34 -5.52 -13.75
CA ASN A 224 -17.63 -4.84 -13.59
C ASN A 224 -17.88 -4.34 -12.15
N ASN A 225 -16.89 -4.38 -11.25
CA ASN A 225 -17.03 -3.87 -9.89
C ASN A 225 -16.76 -2.35 -9.87
N GLU A 226 -17.82 -1.54 -9.67
CA GLU A 226 -17.72 -0.09 -9.70
C GLU A 226 -16.87 0.48 -8.53
N ALA A 227 -16.89 -0.16 -7.34
CA ALA A 227 -16.05 0.24 -6.22
C ALA A 227 -14.55 0.02 -6.54
N ALA A 228 -14.21 -1.10 -7.19
CA ALA A 228 -12.85 -1.37 -7.62
C ALA A 228 -12.35 -0.36 -8.66
N LYS A 229 -13.18 -0.04 -9.67
CA LYS A 229 -12.87 0.98 -10.68
C LYS A 229 -12.70 2.36 -10.05
N ALA A 230 -13.60 2.74 -9.13
CA ALA A 230 -13.53 4.01 -8.42
C ALA A 230 -12.25 4.13 -7.59
N LEU A 231 -11.83 3.05 -6.88
CA LEU A 231 -10.54 3.01 -6.17
C LEU A 231 -9.36 3.23 -7.13
N MET A 232 -9.32 2.50 -8.26
CA MET A 232 -8.25 2.60 -9.25
C MET A 232 -8.14 4.02 -9.86
N GLN A 233 -9.27 4.69 -10.05
CA GLN A 233 -9.32 6.08 -10.51
C GLN A 233 -8.89 7.04 -9.40
N LEU A 234 -9.37 6.84 -8.18
CA LEU A 234 -9.06 7.68 -7.02
C LEU A 234 -7.55 7.71 -6.72
N LEU A 235 -6.87 6.55 -6.81
CA LEU A 235 -5.41 6.45 -6.64
C LEU A 235 -4.61 7.32 -7.61
N ARG A 236 -5.16 7.65 -8.80
CA ARG A 236 -4.53 8.51 -9.80
C ARG A 236 -4.80 10.01 -9.55
N SER A 237 -5.73 10.34 -8.66
CA SER A 237 -6.15 11.72 -8.43
C SER A 237 -5.06 12.55 -7.73
N PRO A 238 -4.94 13.87 -8.01
CA PRO A 238 -3.94 14.74 -7.38
C PRO A 238 -4.03 14.78 -5.85
N ASN A 239 -5.25 14.78 -5.31
CA ASN A 239 -5.48 14.82 -3.87
C ASN A 239 -4.95 13.56 -3.17
N ILE A 240 -5.21 12.38 -3.75
CA ILE A 240 -4.71 11.12 -3.19
C ILE A 240 -3.19 11.01 -3.37
N LYS A 241 -2.63 11.47 -4.46
CA LYS A 241 -1.17 11.56 -4.61
C LYS A 241 -0.54 12.42 -3.52
N THR A 242 -1.15 13.56 -3.18
CA THR A 242 -0.69 14.40 -2.06
C THR A 242 -0.82 13.68 -0.72
N LEU A 243 -1.93 12.98 -0.48
CA LEU A 243 -2.10 12.14 0.70
C LEU A 243 -1.01 11.06 0.80
N ILE A 244 -0.73 10.33 -0.29
CA ILE A 244 0.30 9.29 -0.32
C ILE A 244 1.69 9.89 -0.02
N ARG A 245 2.03 11.07 -0.57
CA ARG A 245 3.28 11.77 -0.26
C ARG A 245 3.42 12.09 1.23
N SER A 246 2.33 12.42 1.94
CA SER A 246 2.37 12.73 3.38
C SER A 246 2.79 11.53 4.25
N TYR A 247 2.70 10.31 3.72
CA TYR A 247 3.25 9.10 4.33
C TYR A 247 4.71 8.80 3.92
N GLY A 248 5.38 9.70 3.19
CA GLY A 248 6.79 9.57 2.83
C GLY A 248 7.08 8.85 1.52
N TYR A 249 6.07 8.60 0.69
CA TYR A 249 6.26 8.05 -0.66
C TYR A 249 6.67 9.13 -1.67
N ASP A 250 7.39 8.72 -2.71
CA ASP A 250 7.50 9.46 -3.97
C ASP A 250 6.41 9.00 -4.95
N ILE A 251 5.99 9.92 -5.85
CA ILE A 251 4.92 9.68 -6.83
C ILE A 251 5.42 10.04 -8.23
#